data_bdf2abb91a37e6b83366e12c22d21dc9
#
_entry.id   bdf2abb91a37e6b83366e12c22d21dc9
#
_cell.length_a   1.000
_cell.length_b   1.000
_cell.length_c   1.000
_cell.angle_alpha   90.00
_cell.angle_beta   90.00
_cell.angle_gamma   90.00
#
_symmetry.space_group_name_H-M   'P 1'
#
loop_
_entity.id
_entity.type
_entity.pdbx_description
1 polymer ?
#
loop_
_entity_poly.entity_id
_entity_poly.type
_entity_poly.pdbx_seq_one_letter_code
_entity_poly.pdbx_strand_id
1 'polypeptide(L)'
;MKLAICFCIISSCFFAQSNFTVFNNGGQKFFLIMNGIKQNSLAQTNVEVSGVKNGGYSVKLIFEDGKTGDIDKNFFIESASDINTKIVFKKGKGKLQL
;
A
#
# COMPACT_ATOMS: atom_id res chain seq x y z
N MET A 1 10.82 22.61 -34.71
CA MET A 1 10.65 22.25 -34.17
C MET A 1 10.41 21.71 -33.53
N LYS A 2 10.67 21.58 -33.24
CA LYS A 2 10.64 21.03 -32.38
C LYS A 2 10.13 20.51 -31.67
N LEU A 3 10.19 20.56 -31.68
CA LEU A 3 9.82 20.05 -30.77
C LEU A 3 9.57 19.26 -30.32
N ALA A 4 9.58 19.18 -30.48
CA ALA A 4 9.36 18.35 -29.99
C ALA A 4 9.71 17.82 -29.31
N ILE A 5 10.23 17.81 -28.99
CA ILE A 5 10.57 17.24 -28.27
C ILE A 5 10.28 16.93 -27.33
N CYS A 6 10.18 17.20 -27.08
CA CYS A 6 9.94 16.91 -26.07
C CYS A 6 9.44 16.07 -25.70
N PHE A 7 9.30 15.88 -26.01
CA PHE A 7 8.75 15.08 -25.49
C PHE A 7 9.10 14.09 -25.09
N CYS A 8 9.46 14.07 -25.18
CA CYS A 8 10.02 12.95 -24.86
C CYS A 8 10.41 12.88 -23.56
N ILE A 9 10.48 13.78 -23.14
CA ILE A 9 10.80 13.89 -21.92
C ILE A 9 10.07 13.05 -21.11
N ILE A 10 9.13 12.89 -21.52
CA ILE A 10 8.39 12.13 -20.86
C ILE A 10 9.02 10.94 -20.48
N SER A 11 9.94 10.61 -21.13
CA SER A 11 10.59 9.45 -20.80
C SER A 11 10.97 9.38 -19.39
N SER A 12 11.12 10.46 -18.82
CA SER A 12 11.53 10.41 -17.49
C SER A 12 10.51 9.69 -16.69
N CYS A 13 9.48 9.34 -17.28
CA CYS A 13 8.50 8.68 -16.57
C CYS A 13 8.89 7.33 -16.16
N PHE A 14 10.06 6.96 -16.38
CA PHE A 14 10.44 5.66 -16.00
C PHE A 14 10.92 5.52 -14.62
N PHE A 15 10.38 6.22 -13.70
CA PHE A 15 10.72 6.01 -12.34
C PHE A 15 10.18 4.68 -11.93
N ALA A 16 10.96 3.91 -11.24
CA ALA A 16 10.52 2.65 -10.72
C ALA A 16 9.48 2.90 -9.65
N GLN A 17 8.27 2.50 -9.89
CA GLN A 17 7.18 2.61 -8.95
C GLN A 17 6.50 1.27 -8.79
N SER A 18 5.95 1.03 -7.61
CA SER A 18 5.32 -0.23 -7.29
C SER A 18 3.87 0.00 -6.91
N ASN A 19 3.08 -1.04 -7.00
CA ASN A 19 1.74 -1.03 -6.44
C ASN A 19 1.78 -1.84 -5.16
N PHE A 20 1.21 -1.29 -4.10
CA PHE A 20 1.16 -1.95 -2.81
C PHE A 20 -0.29 -2.27 -2.49
N THR A 21 -0.60 -3.53 -2.31
CA THR A 21 -1.98 -3.98 -2.08
C THR A 21 -2.09 -4.70 -0.75
N VAL A 22 -3.12 -4.36 0.01
CA VAL A 22 -3.45 -5.05 1.25
C VAL A 22 -4.84 -5.65 1.10
N PHE A 23 -4.94 -6.93 1.36
CA PHE A 23 -6.15 -7.67 1.12
C PHE A 23 -6.57 -8.44 2.38
N ASN A 24 -7.82 -8.34 2.76
CA ASN A 24 -8.34 -9.03 3.94
C ASN A 24 -9.47 -9.99 3.57
N ASN A 25 -9.18 -11.28 3.63
CA ASN A 25 -10.18 -12.30 3.35
C ASN A 25 -11.20 -12.43 4.47
N GLY A 26 -10.87 -11.94 5.64
CA GLY A 26 -11.75 -12.09 6.79
C GLY A 26 -12.97 -11.19 6.79
N GLY A 27 -13.03 -10.25 5.85
CA GLY A 27 -14.21 -9.40 5.72
C GLY A 27 -14.20 -8.14 6.57
N GLN A 28 -13.28 -7.99 7.50
CA GLN A 28 -13.21 -6.77 8.28
C GLN A 28 -12.66 -5.65 7.40
N LYS A 29 -13.32 -4.52 7.42
CA LYS A 29 -12.86 -3.35 6.66
C LYS A 29 -11.85 -2.58 7.47
N PHE A 30 -10.91 -1.97 6.77
CA PHE A 30 -9.81 -1.27 7.45
C PHE A 30 -9.41 0.00 6.70
N PHE A 31 -8.68 0.85 7.42
CA PHE A 31 -8.00 2.00 6.82
C PHE A 31 -6.53 1.67 6.74
N LEU A 32 -5.93 1.96 5.59
CA LEU A 32 -4.49 1.76 5.39
C LEU A 32 -3.78 3.09 5.55
N ILE A 33 -2.81 3.13 6.44
CA ILE A 33 -2.01 4.33 6.69
C ILE A 33 -0.56 4.02 6.38
N MET A 34 0.04 4.79 5.48
CA MET A 34 1.44 4.62 5.11
C MET A 34 2.19 5.89 5.48
N ASN A 35 3.21 5.75 6.31
CA ASN A 35 4.00 6.89 6.80
C ASN A 35 3.11 8.00 7.37
N GLY A 36 2.08 7.59 8.09
CA GLY A 36 1.17 8.54 8.72
C GLY A 36 0.09 9.11 7.84
N ILE A 37 0.04 8.70 6.57
CA ILE A 37 -0.94 9.23 5.64
C ILE A 37 -1.99 8.17 5.30
N LYS A 38 -3.25 8.51 5.53
CA LYS A 38 -4.35 7.59 5.26
C LYS A 38 -4.55 7.46 3.75
N GLN A 39 -4.59 6.26 3.25
CA GLN A 39 -4.66 5.99 1.82
C GLN A 39 -6.07 5.82 1.29
N ASN A 40 -7.02 5.50 2.14
CA ASN A 40 -8.42 5.34 1.72
C ASN A 40 -9.33 6.13 2.64
N SER A 41 -10.26 6.86 2.06
CA SER A 41 -11.18 7.68 2.84
C SER A 41 -12.30 6.85 3.46
N LEU A 42 -12.60 5.71 2.87
CA LEU A 42 -13.61 4.79 3.40
C LEU A 42 -12.94 3.47 3.73
N ALA A 43 -13.35 2.86 4.81
CA ALA A 43 -12.81 1.55 5.17
C ALA A 43 -13.18 0.52 4.12
N GLN A 44 -12.25 -0.35 3.78
CA GLN A 44 -12.42 -1.34 2.71
C GLN A 44 -11.72 -2.63 3.09
N THR A 45 -12.07 -3.72 2.41
CA THR A 45 -11.42 -5.00 2.62
C THR A 45 -10.22 -5.20 1.70
N ASN A 46 -10.07 -4.33 0.71
CA ASN A 46 -8.99 -4.43 -0.26
C ASN A 46 -8.56 -3.01 -0.62
N VAL A 47 -7.33 -2.66 -0.33
CA VAL A 47 -6.81 -1.32 -0.61
C VAL A 47 -5.55 -1.44 -1.43
N GLU A 48 -5.53 -0.76 -2.57
CA GLU A 48 -4.37 -0.73 -3.44
C GLU A 48 -3.83 0.69 -3.54
N VAL A 49 -2.53 0.84 -3.36
CA VAL A 49 -1.86 2.13 -3.48
C VAL A 49 -0.94 2.05 -4.68
N SER A 50 -1.16 2.93 -5.66
CA SER A 50 -0.37 2.95 -6.89
C SER A 50 0.75 3.97 -6.79
N GLY A 51 1.78 3.77 -7.58
CA GLY A 51 2.84 4.76 -7.68
C GLY A 51 3.70 4.89 -6.44
N VAL A 52 3.92 3.80 -5.73
CA VAL A 52 4.73 3.82 -4.52
C VAL A 52 6.20 3.81 -4.89
N LYS A 53 6.94 4.80 -4.41
CA LYS A 53 8.36 4.90 -4.72
C LYS A 53 9.16 3.98 -3.82
N ASN A 54 10.40 3.69 -4.23
CA ASN A 54 11.30 2.88 -3.43
C ASN A 54 11.54 3.57 -2.08
N GLY A 55 11.66 2.78 -1.05
CA GLY A 55 11.97 3.32 0.26
C GLY A 55 11.35 2.52 1.37
N GLY A 56 11.57 2.97 2.58
CA GLY A 56 11.00 2.35 3.77
C GLY A 56 9.66 2.95 4.08
N TYR A 57 8.70 2.10 4.45
CA TYR A 57 7.36 2.54 4.77
C TYR A 57 6.88 1.95 6.08
N SER A 58 6.29 2.81 6.90
CA SER A 58 5.63 2.37 8.11
C SER A 58 4.16 2.18 7.74
N VAL A 59 3.68 0.96 7.83
CA VAL A 59 2.33 0.63 7.42
C VAL A 59 1.50 0.31 8.65
N LYS A 60 0.35 0.95 8.75
CA LYS A 60 -0.56 0.72 9.86
C LYS A 60 -1.95 0.46 9.33
N LEU A 61 -2.61 -0.54 9.88
CA LEU A 61 -3.99 -0.83 9.53
C LEU A 61 -4.86 -0.61 10.75
N ILE A 62 -5.92 0.18 10.58
CA ILE A 62 -6.88 0.44 11.63
C ILE A 62 -8.21 -0.12 11.17
N PHE A 63 -8.76 -1.05 11.94
CA PHE A 63 -10.00 -1.70 11.55
C PHE A 63 -11.21 -0.86 11.96
N GLU A 64 -12.21 -0.87 11.09
CA GLU A 64 -13.41 -0.07 11.32
C GLU A 64 -14.25 -0.58 12.48
N ASP A 65 -14.18 -1.86 12.77
CA ASP A 65 -15.06 -2.48 13.74
C ASP A 65 -14.82 -2.05 15.20
N GLY A 66 -13.72 -1.38 15.45
CA GLY A 66 -13.41 -0.93 16.80
C GLY A 66 -13.06 -2.05 17.76
N LYS A 67 -12.92 -3.27 17.28
CA LYS A 67 -12.62 -4.42 18.12
C LYS A 67 -11.30 -5.07 17.73
N THR A 68 -11.02 -5.13 16.46
CA THR A 68 -9.80 -5.75 15.96
C THR A 68 -8.64 -4.80 16.22
N GLY A 69 -7.58 -5.29 16.80
CA GLY A 69 -6.43 -4.46 17.12
C GLY A 69 -5.71 -3.98 15.86
N ASP A 70 -5.05 -2.84 15.97
CA ASP A 70 -4.31 -2.27 14.85
C ASP A 70 -3.15 -3.18 14.48
N ILE A 71 -2.78 -3.16 13.21
CA ILE A 71 -1.63 -3.90 12.72
C ILE A 71 -0.58 -2.90 12.29
N ASP A 72 0.64 -3.06 12.79
CA ASP A 72 1.77 -2.20 12.42
C ASP A 72 2.86 -3.06 11.83
N LYS A 73 3.40 -2.65 10.70
CA LYS A 73 4.52 -3.35 10.10
C LYS A 73 5.32 -2.41 9.21
N ASN A 74 6.62 -2.57 9.21
CA ASN A 74 7.48 -1.80 8.33
C ASN A 74 7.84 -2.64 7.11
N PHE A 75 7.81 -1.99 5.95
CA PHE A 75 8.19 -2.63 4.70
C PHE A 75 9.25 -1.80 4.01
N PHE A 76 10.16 -2.47 3.34
CA PHE A 76 11.08 -1.78 2.47
C PHE A 76 10.72 -2.17 1.03
N ILE A 77 10.33 -1.19 0.24
CA ILE A 77 9.91 -1.40 -1.13
C ILE A 77 11.03 -1.00 -2.07
N GLU A 78 11.47 -1.94 -2.87
CA GLU A 78 12.53 -1.64 -3.83
C GLU A 78 12.12 -2.12 -5.20
N SER A 79 12.52 -1.40 -6.18
CA SER A 79 12.33 -1.59 -7.60
C SER A 79 10.91 -1.76 -8.02
N ALA A 80 10.59 -1.55 -9.20
CA ALA A 80 9.26 -1.55 -9.75
C ALA A 80 8.62 -2.92 -9.71
N SER A 81 8.17 -3.36 -8.57
CA SER A 81 7.46 -4.63 -8.48
C SER A 81 6.23 -4.46 -7.60
N ASP A 82 5.21 -5.18 -7.94
CA ASP A 82 3.98 -5.12 -7.19
C ASP A 82 4.13 -5.93 -5.92
N ILE A 83 3.68 -5.38 -4.81
CA ILE A 83 3.74 -6.05 -3.53
C ILE A 83 2.32 -6.31 -3.08
N ASN A 84 1.98 -7.57 -2.96
CA ASN A 84 0.67 -7.98 -2.52
C ASN A 84 0.77 -8.58 -1.13
N THR A 85 0.03 -8.00 -0.19
CA THR A 85 0.02 -8.50 1.18
C THR A 85 -1.39 -8.90 1.56
N LYS A 86 -1.51 -9.83 2.45
CA LYS A 86 -2.81 -10.21 2.97
C LYS A 86 -2.77 -10.18 4.48
N ILE A 87 -3.93 -10.01 5.07
CA ILE A 87 -4.06 -10.00 6.52
C ILE A 87 -4.37 -11.41 6.96
N VAL A 88 -3.58 -11.92 7.88
CA VAL A 88 -3.76 -13.26 8.44
C VAL A 88 -4.01 -13.12 9.92
N PHE A 89 -5.05 -13.78 10.42
CA PHE A 89 -5.35 -13.75 11.84
C PHE A 89 -4.95 -15.07 12.47
N LYS A 90 -4.18 -14.97 13.56
CA LYS A 90 -3.81 -16.13 14.36
C LYS A 90 -4.11 -15.82 15.81
N LYS A 91 -4.90 -16.66 16.46
CA LYS A 91 -5.24 -16.48 17.86
C LYS A 91 -5.78 -15.07 18.13
N GLY A 92 -6.59 -14.58 17.24
CA GLY A 92 -7.19 -13.27 17.39
C GLY A 92 -6.31 -12.10 17.05
N LYS A 93 -5.08 -12.35 16.66
CA LYS A 93 -4.18 -11.27 16.25
C LYS A 93 -3.95 -11.28 14.77
N GLY A 94 -4.01 -10.11 14.15
CA GLY A 94 -3.77 -9.97 12.73
C GLY A 94 -2.34 -9.60 12.44
N LYS A 95 -1.86 -10.03 11.29
CA LYS A 95 -0.57 -9.60 10.80
C LYS A 95 -0.58 -9.59 9.28
N LEU A 96 0.30 -8.80 8.71
CA LEU A 96 0.45 -8.74 7.25
C LEU A 96 1.43 -9.79 6.80
N GLN A 97 1.05 -10.48 5.73
CA GLN A 97 1.88 -11.53 5.16
C GLN A 97 2.00 -11.32 3.65
N LEU A 98 3.21 -11.37 3.17
CA LEU A 98 3.47 -11.26 1.73
C LEU A 98 3.09 -12.53 0.99
#